data_869bb022789955ec986e2a7fa36ee84a
#
_entry.id   869bb022789955ec986e2a7fa36ee84a
#
_cell.length_a   1.000
_cell.length_b   1.000
_cell.length_c   1.000
_cell.angle_alpha   90.00
_cell.angle_beta   90.00
_cell.angle_gamma   90.00
#
_symmetry.space_group_name_H-M   'P 1'
#
loop_
_entity.id
_entity.type
_entity.pdbx_description
1 polymer ?
#
loop_
_entity_poly.entity_id
_entity_poly.type
_entity_poly.pdbx_seq_one_letter_code
_entity_poly.pdbx_strand_id
1 'polypeptide(L)'
;GSEMCIRDSYNGELEAAPEVRNRGILDFDTPMNWIDTSEMDFHEEFVGESFGRINKQEANLLLQELEAYISRIGKARILDESIDFGLISPYKAQVQYLRSKIRGSSFLRPFRSLITVNTVDGFQGQERDVVFISLVRANEDGQIGFLNDLRRMNVAITRARMKLVILGDATTLTKHAFYRKLIQYIRQEAVSS
;
A
#
# COMPACT_ATOMS: atom_id res chain seq x y z
N GLY A 1 2.20 20.46 -13.70
CA GLY A 1 1.24 19.57 -13.12
C GLY A 1 1.50 19.24 -11.67
N SER A 2 0.71 18.36 -11.11
CA SER A 2 0.83 17.95 -9.72
C SER A 2 2.17 17.28 -9.41
N GLU A 3 2.75 16.57 -10.34
CA GLU A 3 4.07 15.94 -10.21
C GLU A 3 5.15 16.94 -9.87
N MET A 4 5.18 18.04 -10.61
CA MET A 4 6.18 19.07 -10.44
C MET A 4 6.08 19.76 -9.09
N CYS A 5 4.85 20.06 -8.66
CA CYS A 5 4.61 20.67 -7.36
C CYS A 5 5.06 19.80 -6.20
N ILE A 6 4.79 18.48 -6.29
CA ILE A 6 5.18 17.54 -5.25
C ILE A 6 6.70 17.40 -5.20
N ARG A 7 7.31 17.27 -6.36
CA ARG A 7 8.76 17.14 -6.47
C ARG A 7 9.48 18.35 -5.87
N ASP A 8 9.00 19.54 -6.17
CA ASP A 8 9.54 20.77 -5.62
C ASP A 8 9.33 20.87 -4.12
N SER A 9 8.14 20.49 -3.64
CA SER A 9 7.80 20.52 -2.22
C SER A 9 8.64 19.57 -1.37
N TYR A 10 9.13 18.48 -1.96
CA TYR A 10 9.87 17.43 -1.26
C TYR A 10 11.38 17.49 -1.50
N ASN A 11 11.88 18.54 -2.16
CA ASN A 11 13.31 18.70 -2.46
C ASN A 11 13.90 17.48 -3.19
N GLY A 12 13.13 16.87 -4.07
CA GLY A 12 13.55 15.70 -4.82
C GLY A 12 13.46 14.36 -4.09
N GLU A 13 13.01 14.35 -2.84
CA GLU A 13 12.80 13.10 -2.09
C GLU A 13 11.73 12.22 -2.72
N LEU A 14 10.73 12.86 -3.31
CA LEU A 14 9.68 12.17 -4.07
C LEU A 14 9.91 12.46 -5.55
N GLU A 15 10.41 11.48 -6.30
CA GLU A 15 10.80 11.65 -7.71
C GLU A 15 9.61 11.89 -8.62
N ALA A 16 8.45 11.28 -8.33
CA ALA A 16 7.22 11.45 -9.08
C ALA A 16 6.02 11.40 -8.14
N ALA A 17 4.99 12.17 -8.46
CA ALA A 17 3.73 12.04 -7.76
C ALA A 17 3.10 10.68 -8.10
N PRO A 18 2.40 10.04 -7.14
CA PRO A 18 1.59 8.88 -7.46
C PRO A 18 0.56 9.26 -8.52
N GLU A 19 0.70 8.72 -9.72
CA GLU A 19 -0.21 8.97 -10.81
C GLU A 19 -1.10 7.75 -11.03
N VAL A 20 -2.37 7.88 -10.66
CA VAL A 20 -3.36 6.83 -10.86
C VAL A 20 -4.16 7.20 -12.10
N ARG A 21 -3.81 6.57 -13.22
CA ARG A 21 -4.22 6.99 -14.57
C ARG A 21 -5.71 6.82 -14.86
N ASN A 22 -6.30 5.74 -14.41
CA ASN A 22 -7.71 5.45 -14.70
C ASN A 22 -8.52 5.50 -13.41
N ARG A 23 -8.92 6.70 -13.04
CA ARG A 23 -9.81 6.94 -11.91
C ARG A 23 -11.18 6.43 -12.29
N GLY A 24 -11.55 5.25 -11.93
CA GLY A 24 -12.88 4.81 -12.28
C GLY A 24 -13.14 3.32 -12.29
N ILE A 25 -12.45 2.57 -11.43
CA ILE A 25 -12.92 1.22 -11.14
C ILE A 25 -14.32 1.32 -10.53
N LEU A 26 -14.53 2.26 -9.61
CA LEU A 26 -15.81 2.51 -8.96
C LEU A 26 -16.15 3.99 -9.07
N ASP A 27 -17.42 4.28 -9.32
CA ASP A 27 -17.95 5.65 -9.26
C ASP A 27 -17.84 6.18 -7.83
N PHE A 28 -17.51 7.47 -7.70
CA PHE A 28 -17.38 8.16 -6.41
C PHE A 28 -16.30 7.60 -5.51
N ASP A 29 -15.36 6.80 -6.02
CA ASP A 29 -14.22 6.31 -5.30
C ASP A 29 -13.04 7.28 -5.40
N THR A 30 -12.15 7.26 -4.39
CA THR A 30 -10.91 8.05 -4.44
C THR A 30 -9.80 7.19 -5.02
N PRO A 31 -8.93 7.75 -5.90
CA PRO A 31 -7.84 6.96 -6.49
C PRO A 31 -6.74 6.60 -5.50
N MET A 32 -6.62 7.34 -4.41
CA MET A 32 -5.61 7.10 -3.39
C MET A 32 -6.21 7.21 -1.99
N ASN A 33 -5.86 6.25 -1.12
CA ASN A 33 -6.27 6.26 0.28
C ASN A 33 -5.08 5.93 1.18
N TRP A 34 -5.00 6.63 2.31
CA TRP A 34 -4.14 6.24 3.42
C TRP A 34 -5.02 5.73 4.55
N ILE A 35 -4.80 4.49 4.97
CA ILE A 35 -5.48 3.92 6.14
C ILE A 35 -4.52 4.03 7.31
N ASP A 36 -4.85 4.93 8.24
CA ASP A 36 -4.03 5.18 9.42
C ASP A 36 -4.36 4.17 10.51
N THR A 37 -3.35 3.41 10.94
CA THR A 37 -3.50 2.40 11.98
C THR A 37 -3.04 2.89 13.36
N SER A 38 -2.69 4.16 13.51
CA SER A 38 -2.08 4.69 14.73
C SER A 38 -2.98 4.60 15.97
N GLU A 39 -4.30 4.64 15.78
CA GLU A 39 -5.26 4.55 16.90
C GLU A 39 -5.82 3.14 17.11
N MET A 40 -5.33 2.17 16.36
CA MET A 40 -5.84 0.79 16.40
C MET A 40 -5.06 -0.13 17.34
N ASP A 41 -4.04 0.38 18.01
CA ASP A 41 -3.17 -0.38 18.90
C ASP A 41 -2.49 -1.56 18.18
N PHE A 42 -2.08 -1.33 16.95
CA PHE A 42 -1.32 -2.31 16.17
C PHE A 42 0.17 -2.16 16.45
N HIS A 43 0.85 -3.27 16.62
CA HIS A 43 2.27 -3.28 16.97
C HIS A 43 3.08 -4.11 16.00
N GLU A 44 4.24 -3.59 15.63
CA GLU A 44 5.22 -4.38 14.90
C GLU A 44 5.82 -5.43 15.82
N GLU A 45 6.19 -6.58 15.25
CA GLU A 45 6.91 -7.63 15.94
C GLU A 45 8.23 -7.90 15.20
N PHE A 46 9.26 -8.19 15.96
CA PHE A 46 10.55 -8.62 15.42
C PHE A 46 10.49 -10.11 15.11
N VAL A 47 10.90 -10.50 13.89
CA VAL A 47 10.93 -11.90 13.49
C VAL A 47 12.26 -12.25 12.85
N GLY A 48 12.87 -13.35 13.33
CA GLY A 48 14.11 -13.89 12.78
C GLY A 48 15.36 -13.12 13.19
N GLU A 49 16.50 -13.56 12.65
CA GLU A 49 17.80 -13.03 13.02
C GLU A 49 18.22 -11.79 12.23
N SER A 50 17.54 -11.47 11.14
CA SER A 50 17.95 -10.41 10.21
C SER A 50 16.93 -9.31 10.10
N PHE A 51 16.80 -8.49 11.13
CA PHE A 51 16.04 -7.21 11.09
C PHE A 51 14.63 -7.31 10.52
N GLY A 52 14.05 -8.52 10.48
CA GLY A 52 12.70 -8.72 9.97
C GLY A 52 11.64 -8.11 10.88
N ARG A 53 10.63 -7.53 10.29
CA ARG A 53 9.49 -6.97 11.01
C ARG A 53 8.20 -7.50 10.40
N ILE A 54 7.22 -7.71 11.24
CA ILE A 54 5.88 -8.11 10.83
C ILE A 54 4.86 -7.32 11.64
N ASN A 55 3.73 -7.01 11.03
CA ASN A 55 2.59 -6.42 11.71
C ASN A 55 1.35 -7.18 11.27
N LYS A 56 1.02 -8.22 12.04
CA LYS A 56 -0.06 -9.14 11.69
C LYS A 56 -1.43 -8.46 11.63
N GLN A 57 -1.68 -7.54 12.55
CA GLN A 57 -2.95 -6.81 12.59
C GLN A 57 -3.10 -5.90 11.37
N GLU A 58 -2.02 -5.25 10.94
CA GLU A 58 -2.02 -4.45 9.72
C GLU A 58 -2.25 -5.32 8.49
N ALA A 59 -1.60 -6.48 8.41
CA ALA A 59 -1.81 -7.43 7.32
C ALA A 59 -3.25 -7.92 7.27
N ASN A 60 -3.83 -8.25 8.41
CA ASN A 60 -5.22 -8.71 8.49
C ASN A 60 -6.20 -7.60 8.07
N LEU A 61 -5.92 -6.35 8.48
CA LEU A 61 -6.72 -5.20 8.04
C LEU A 61 -6.61 -5.00 6.53
N LEU A 62 -5.40 -5.13 5.97
CA LEU A 62 -5.20 -5.03 4.53
C LEU A 62 -6.07 -6.04 3.79
N LEU A 63 -6.11 -7.29 4.25
CA LEU A 63 -6.91 -8.33 3.63
C LEU A 63 -8.41 -8.07 3.76
N GLN A 64 -8.86 -7.53 4.90
CA GLN A 64 -10.25 -7.12 5.07
C GLN A 64 -10.62 -6.01 4.07
N GLU A 65 -9.75 -5.02 3.92
CA GLU A 65 -9.96 -3.91 2.97
C GLU A 65 -9.94 -4.41 1.52
N LEU A 66 -9.05 -5.36 1.20
CA LEU A 66 -9.01 -5.99 -0.11
C LEU A 66 -10.31 -6.74 -0.41
N GLU A 67 -10.78 -7.56 0.51
CA GLU A 67 -12.04 -8.29 0.35
C GLU A 67 -13.24 -7.35 0.21
N ALA A 68 -13.27 -6.29 1.01
CA ALA A 68 -14.32 -5.27 0.92
C ALA A 68 -14.31 -4.58 -0.45
N TYR A 69 -13.12 -4.24 -0.95
CA TYR A 69 -12.99 -3.60 -2.25
C TYR A 69 -13.40 -4.52 -3.39
N ILE A 70 -13.00 -5.78 -3.34
CA ILE A 70 -13.42 -6.81 -4.30
C ILE A 70 -14.95 -6.94 -4.31
N SER A 71 -15.56 -6.96 -3.12
CA SER A 71 -17.02 -7.05 -3.00
C SER A 71 -17.72 -5.83 -3.61
N ARG A 72 -17.15 -4.64 -3.44
CA ARG A 72 -17.69 -3.40 -4.02
C ARG A 72 -17.60 -3.40 -5.54
N ILE A 73 -16.50 -3.87 -6.12
CA ILE A 73 -16.34 -3.98 -7.57
C ILE A 73 -17.28 -5.04 -8.13
N GLY A 74 -17.35 -6.18 -7.44
CA GLY A 74 -18.13 -7.33 -7.85
C GLY A 74 -17.27 -8.39 -8.53
N LYS A 75 -17.50 -9.65 -8.15
CA LYS A 75 -16.74 -10.81 -8.63
C LYS A 75 -16.76 -10.92 -10.16
N ALA A 76 -17.94 -10.80 -10.75
CA ALA A 76 -18.12 -10.94 -12.20
C ALA A 76 -17.26 -9.91 -12.97
N ARG A 77 -17.32 -8.66 -12.54
CA ARG A 77 -16.55 -7.59 -13.19
C ARG A 77 -15.05 -7.82 -13.08
N ILE A 78 -14.56 -8.23 -11.91
CA ILE A 78 -13.14 -8.49 -11.71
C ILE A 78 -12.65 -9.59 -12.67
N LEU A 79 -13.41 -10.69 -12.75
CA LEU A 79 -13.04 -11.80 -13.60
C LEU A 79 -13.15 -11.47 -15.08
N ASP A 80 -14.22 -10.77 -15.49
CA ASP A 80 -14.45 -10.40 -16.87
C ASP A 80 -13.40 -9.40 -17.40
N GLU A 81 -13.04 -8.42 -16.58
CA GLU A 81 -12.07 -7.39 -16.95
C GLU A 81 -10.65 -7.72 -16.56
N SER A 82 -10.44 -8.86 -15.88
CA SER A 82 -9.13 -9.28 -15.34
C SER A 82 -8.47 -8.19 -14.53
N ILE A 83 -9.22 -7.57 -13.61
CA ILE A 83 -8.70 -6.54 -12.72
C ILE A 83 -7.69 -7.20 -11.78
N ASP A 84 -6.45 -6.73 -11.80
CA ASP A 84 -5.37 -7.32 -11.02
C ASP A 84 -4.97 -6.48 -9.81
N PHE A 85 -4.40 -7.16 -8.83
CA PHE A 85 -4.07 -6.59 -7.53
C PHE A 85 -2.62 -6.88 -7.18
N GLY A 86 -1.92 -5.86 -6.68
CA GLY A 86 -0.60 -6.02 -6.13
C GLY A 86 -0.61 -5.71 -4.64
N LEU A 87 -0.08 -6.62 -3.83
CA LEU A 87 0.10 -6.39 -2.40
C LEU A 87 1.60 -6.30 -2.15
N ILE A 88 2.04 -5.16 -1.65
CA ILE A 88 3.46 -4.84 -1.52
C ILE A 88 3.79 -4.55 -0.06
N SER A 89 4.89 -5.12 0.43
CA SER A 89 5.48 -4.72 1.70
C SER A 89 7.00 -4.71 1.57
N PRO A 90 7.70 -3.76 2.22
CA PRO A 90 9.16 -3.77 2.26
C PRO A 90 9.75 -4.95 3.04
N TYR A 91 8.94 -5.64 3.84
CA TYR A 91 9.40 -6.71 4.73
C TYR A 91 8.96 -8.09 4.23
N LYS A 92 9.93 -8.96 3.98
CA LYS A 92 9.66 -10.34 3.51
C LYS A 92 8.77 -11.13 4.45
N ALA A 93 8.92 -10.93 5.75
CA ALA A 93 8.08 -11.62 6.74
C ALA A 93 6.62 -11.25 6.58
N GLN A 94 6.33 -9.97 6.31
CA GLN A 94 4.97 -9.50 6.06
C GLN A 94 4.42 -10.09 4.76
N VAL A 95 5.24 -10.13 3.72
CA VAL A 95 4.87 -10.75 2.44
C VAL A 95 4.49 -12.22 2.62
N GLN A 96 5.30 -12.97 3.35
CA GLN A 96 5.03 -14.39 3.60
C GLN A 96 3.77 -14.60 4.42
N TYR A 97 3.53 -13.75 5.41
CA TYR A 97 2.32 -13.80 6.22
C TYR A 97 1.08 -13.54 5.35
N LEU A 98 1.13 -12.50 4.51
CA LEU A 98 0.03 -12.20 3.57
C LEU A 98 -0.22 -13.37 2.62
N ARG A 99 0.82 -13.96 2.04
CA ARG A 99 0.69 -15.11 1.15
C ARG A 99 0.03 -16.29 1.85
N SER A 100 0.42 -16.56 3.08
CA SER A 100 -0.16 -17.64 3.89
C SER A 100 -1.66 -17.43 4.12
N LYS A 101 -2.04 -16.23 4.49
CA LYS A 101 -3.45 -15.88 4.73
C LYS A 101 -4.29 -15.98 3.46
N ILE A 102 -3.75 -15.54 2.33
CA ILE A 102 -4.44 -15.63 1.04
C ILE A 102 -4.66 -17.10 0.65
N ARG A 103 -3.66 -17.96 0.84
CA ARG A 103 -3.81 -19.38 0.56
C ARG A 103 -4.91 -20.03 1.38
N GLY A 104 -5.14 -19.56 2.60
CA GLY A 104 -6.18 -20.05 3.48
C GLY A 104 -7.55 -19.43 3.29
N SER A 105 -7.68 -18.43 2.41
CA SER A 105 -8.94 -17.69 2.23
C SER A 105 -9.79 -18.31 1.14
N SER A 106 -10.97 -18.76 1.50
CA SER A 106 -11.96 -19.25 0.53
C SER A 106 -12.52 -18.11 -0.31
N PHE A 107 -12.67 -16.92 0.28
CA PHE A 107 -13.16 -15.74 -0.44
C PHE A 107 -12.22 -15.36 -1.58
N LEU A 108 -10.89 -15.37 -1.34
CA LEU A 108 -9.92 -14.94 -2.33
C LEU A 108 -9.55 -16.01 -3.35
N ARG A 109 -9.99 -17.26 -3.15
CA ARG A 109 -9.64 -18.36 -4.06
C ARG A 109 -9.92 -18.08 -5.53
N PRO A 110 -11.09 -17.53 -5.92
CA PRO A 110 -11.35 -17.28 -7.35
C PRO A 110 -10.46 -16.21 -7.96
N PHE A 111 -9.80 -15.38 -7.13
CA PHE A 111 -9.01 -14.24 -7.58
C PHE A 111 -7.51 -14.45 -7.44
N ARG A 112 -7.05 -15.63 -7.01
CA ARG A 112 -5.63 -15.88 -6.72
C ARG A 112 -4.69 -15.59 -7.89
N SER A 113 -5.13 -15.91 -9.11
CA SER A 113 -4.32 -15.64 -10.30
C SER A 113 -4.20 -14.15 -10.61
N LEU A 114 -5.07 -13.33 -10.04
CA LEU A 114 -5.08 -11.88 -10.23
C LEU A 114 -4.40 -11.13 -9.07
N ILE A 115 -3.97 -11.83 -8.02
CA ILE A 115 -3.34 -11.23 -6.84
C ILE A 115 -1.87 -11.63 -6.79
N THR A 116 -0.99 -10.63 -6.82
CA THR A 116 0.46 -10.81 -6.65
C THR A 116 0.87 -10.18 -5.32
N VAL A 117 1.61 -10.94 -4.50
CA VAL A 117 2.14 -10.45 -3.22
C VAL A 117 3.66 -10.55 -3.27
N ASN A 118 4.34 -9.43 -3.08
CA ASN A 118 5.81 -9.43 -3.11
C ASN A 118 6.38 -8.21 -2.39
N THR A 119 7.70 -8.23 -2.23
CA THR A 119 8.44 -7.03 -1.81
C THR A 119 8.48 -6.03 -2.97
N VAL A 120 8.95 -4.82 -2.68
CA VAL A 120 9.05 -3.75 -3.70
C VAL A 120 9.87 -4.22 -4.91
N ASP A 121 11.00 -4.90 -4.66
CA ASP A 121 11.89 -5.37 -5.73
C ASP A 121 11.19 -6.36 -6.67
N GLY A 122 10.27 -7.15 -6.16
CA GLY A 122 9.47 -8.09 -6.96
C GLY A 122 8.49 -7.43 -7.90
N PHE A 123 8.21 -6.14 -7.71
CA PHE A 123 7.34 -5.35 -8.58
C PHE A 123 8.10 -4.39 -9.50
N GLN A 124 9.40 -4.44 -9.49
CA GLN A 124 10.18 -3.55 -10.36
C GLN A 124 9.83 -3.79 -11.83
N GLY A 125 9.46 -2.71 -12.55
CA GLY A 125 9.03 -2.79 -13.93
C GLY A 125 7.64 -3.38 -14.14
N GLN A 126 6.88 -3.62 -13.08
CA GLN A 126 5.53 -4.19 -13.16
C GLN A 126 4.51 -3.22 -12.54
N GLU A 127 3.32 -3.19 -13.11
CA GLU A 127 2.19 -2.42 -12.59
C GLU A 127 1.00 -3.33 -12.35
N ARG A 128 0.07 -2.90 -11.51
CA ARG A 128 -1.21 -3.56 -11.26
C ARG A 128 -2.33 -2.52 -11.23
N ASP A 129 -3.54 -2.94 -11.51
CA ASP A 129 -4.69 -2.04 -11.48
C ASP A 129 -4.90 -1.45 -10.09
N VAL A 130 -4.84 -2.30 -9.06
CA VAL A 130 -5.03 -1.91 -7.66
C VAL A 130 -3.82 -2.35 -6.86
N VAL A 131 -3.24 -1.44 -6.10
CA VAL A 131 -2.08 -1.74 -5.25
C VAL A 131 -2.39 -1.39 -3.81
N PHE A 132 -2.13 -2.33 -2.92
CA PHE A 132 -2.15 -2.14 -1.46
C PHE A 132 -0.72 -2.24 -0.94
N ILE A 133 -0.30 -1.27 -0.14
CA ILE A 133 1.03 -1.26 0.47
C ILE A 133 0.89 -1.36 1.98
N SER A 134 1.58 -2.33 2.58
CA SER A 134 1.65 -2.52 4.03
C SER A 134 3.02 -2.07 4.53
N LEU A 135 3.07 -1.02 5.33
CA LEU A 135 4.31 -0.39 5.77
C LEU A 135 4.88 -0.99 7.05
N VAL A 136 4.08 -1.72 7.80
CA VAL A 136 4.49 -2.54 8.95
C VAL A 136 4.91 -1.75 10.18
N ARG A 137 5.83 -0.79 10.05
CA ARG A 137 6.48 -0.14 11.18
C ARG A 137 5.51 0.65 12.04
N ALA A 138 5.44 0.27 13.32
CA ALA A 138 4.58 0.88 14.32
C ALA A 138 5.30 0.79 15.67
N ASN A 139 5.87 1.90 16.15
CA ASN A 139 6.60 1.97 17.40
C ASN A 139 6.63 3.42 17.92
N GLU A 140 6.94 3.57 19.20
CA GLU A 140 6.94 4.87 19.87
C GLU A 140 8.13 5.75 19.47
N ASP A 141 9.22 5.14 19.02
CA ASP A 141 10.47 5.86 18.74
C ASP A 141 10.53 6.43 17.33
N GLY A 142 9.53 6.18 16.49
CA GLY A 142 9.53 6.61 15.11
C GLY A 142 10.59 5.93 14.26
N GLN A 143 10.96 4.72 14.60
CA GLN A 143 11.94 3.93 13.86
C GLN A 143 11.27 3.32 12.64
N ILE A 144 11.81 3.58 11.46
CA ILE A 144 11.19 3.14 10.20
C ILE A 144 12.02 2.15 9.39
N GLY A 145 13.28 1.91 9.76
CA GLY A 145 14.11 0.89 9.12
C GLY A 145 14.17 0.99 7.60
N PHE A 146 13.74 -0.07 6.91
CA PHE A 146 13.75 -0.13 5.43
C PHE A 146 12.89 0.94 4.76
N LEU A 147 11.93 1.52 5.47
CA LEU A 147 11.10 2.60 4.93
C LEU A 147 11.88 3.90 4.71
N ASN A 148 13.09 3.98 5.22
CA ASN A 148 13.99 5.11 4.99
C ASN A 148 14.62 5.05 3.58
N ASP A 149 14.51 3.94 2.88
CA ASP A 149 14.91 3.83 1.48
C ASP A 149 13.82 4.45 0.60
N LEU A 150 13.91 5.75 0.39
CA LEU A 150 12.89 6.52 -0.31
C LEU A 150 12.81 6.18 -1.79
N ARG A 151 13.90 5.69 -2.39
CA ARG A 151 13.89 5.23 -3.79
C ARG A 151 12.95 4.03 -3.95
N ARG A 152 13.05 3.05 -3.04
CA ARG A 152 12.14 1.90 -3.04
C ARG A 152 10.70 2.32 -2.81
N MET A 153 10.48 3.27 -1.89
CA MET A 153 9.13 3.77 -1.65
C MET A 153 8.54 4.45 -2.88
N ASN A 154 9.35 5.23 -3.61
CA ASN A 154 8.92 5.83 -4.86
C ASN A 154 8.52 4.77 -5.89
N VAL A 155 9.26 3.66 -5.99
CA VAL A 155 8.89 2.55 -6.86
C VAL A 155 7.53 1.98 -6.43
N ALA A 156 7.35 1.68 -5.14
CA ALA A 156 6.11 1.07 -4.63
C ALA A 156 4.88 1.92 -4.94
N ILE A 157 4.93 3.21 -4.65
CA ILE A 157 3.77 4.09 -4.83
C ILE A 157 3.42 4.33 -6.30
N THR A 158 4.32 4.04 -7.22
CA THR A 158 4.06 4.19 -8.66
C THR A 158 3.60 2.90 -9.34
N ARG A 159 3.35 1.82 -8.58
CA ARG A 159 2.92 0.55 -9.18
C ARG A 159 1.44 0.45 -9.48
N ALA A 160 0.63 1.37 -8.99
CA ALA A 160 -0.82 1.36 -9.19
C ALA A 160 -1.24 2.08 -10.47
N ARG A 161 -2.05 1.43 -11.29
CA ARG A 161 -2.66 2.08 -12.47
C ARG A 161 -3.94 2.83 -12.13
N MET A 162 -4.78 2.29 -11.25
CA MET A 162 -6.14 2.78 -11.02
C MET A 162 -6.44 3.11 -9.56
N LYS A 163 -5.85 2.39 -8.63
CA LYS A 163 -6.14 2.57 -7.19
C LYS A 163 -4.93 2.23 -6.36
N LEU A 164 -4.57 3.14 -5.46
CA LEU A 164 -3.49 2.95 -4.49
C LEU A 164 -4.04 3.08 -3.08
N VAL A 165 -3.81 2.07 -2.24
CA VAL A 165 -4.17 2.08 -0.82
C VAL A 165 -2.91 1.80 -0.01
N ILE A 166 -2.58 2.69 0.91
CA ILE A 166 -1.43 2.53 1.80
C ILE A 166 -1.93 2.37 3.23
N LEU A 167 -1.45 1.35 3.92
CA LEU A 167 -1.73 1.13 5.34
C LEU A 167 -0.47 1.39 6.15
N GLY A 168 -0.58 2.24 7.15
CA GLY A 168 0.55 2.56 8.00
C GLY A 168 0.19 3.37 9.21
N ASP A 169 1.06 3.31 10.22
CA ASP A 169 0.93 4.06 11.47
C ASP A 169 1.46 5.48 11.26
N ALA A 170 0.55 6.43 11.09
CA ALA A 170 0.92 7.82 10.85
C ALA A 170 1.72 8.42 12.01
N THR A 171 1.46 8.02 13.25
CA THR A 171 2.21 8.52 14.40
C THR A 171 3.68 8.15 14.32
N THR A 172 3.99 6.93 13.91
CA THR A 172 5.37 6.48 13.69
C THR A 172 5.99 7.18 12.47
N LEU A 173 5.28 7.18 11.35
CA LEU A 173 5.81 7.57 10.05
C LEU A 173 5.94 9.08 9.88
N THR A 174 5.04 9.87 10.45
CA THR A 174 5.06 11.34 10.27
C THR A 174 6.18 12.05 11.03
N LYS A 175 6.96 11.33 11.81
CA LYS A 175 8.23 11.86 12.34
C LYS A 175 9.25 12.08 11.20
N HIS A 176 9.00 11.51 10.03
CA HIS A 176 9.83 11.65 8.84
C HIS A 176 9.11 12.50 7.79
N ALA A 177 9.81 13.49 7.27
CA ALA A 177 9.21 14.49 6.37
C ALA A 177 8.57 13.87 5.12
N PHE A 178 9.21 12.87 4.51
CA PHE A 178 8.69 12.20 3.33
C PHE A 178 7.28 11.67 3.55
N TYR A 179 7.07 10.90 4.63
CA TYR A 179 5.78 10.28 4.91
C TYR A 179 4.73 11.30 5.34
N ARG A 180 5.13 12.30 6.11
CA ARG A 180 4.23 13.40 6.49
C ARG A 180 3.66 14.09 5.26
N LYS A 181 4.50 14.39 4.29
CA LYS A 181 4.09 15.07 3.06
C LYS A 181 3.31 14.13 2.13
N LEU A 182 3.69 12.86 2.06
CA LEU A 182 2.96 11.86 1.28
C LEU A 182 1.51 11.72 1.78
N ILE A 183 1.32 11.63 3.07
CA ILE A 183 -0.01 11.55 3.68
C ILE A 183 -0.82 12.81 3.36
N GLN A 184 -0.21 13.99 3.48
CA GLN A 184 -0.87 15.25 3.14
C GLN A 184 -1.31 15.28 1.68
N TYR A 185 -0.44 14.84 0.77
CA TYR A 185 -0.76 14.76 -0.65
C TYR A 185 -1.95 13.85 -0.92
N ILE A 186 -1.94 12.66 -0.36
CA ILE A 186 -3.01 11.69 -0.55
C ILE A 186 -4.35 12.27 -0.04
N ARG A 187 -4.35 12.92 1.12
CA ARG A 187 -5.54 13.52 1.69
C ARG A 187 -6.06 14.71 0.87
N GLN A 188 -5.19 15.51 0.30
CA GLN A 188 -5.56 16.62 -0.58
C GLN A 188 -6.20 16.11 -1.87
N GLU A 189 -5.64 15.08 -2.49
CA GLU A 189 -6.20 14.47 -3.70
C GLU A 189 -7.58 13.85 -3.44
N ALA A 190 -7.80 13.29 -2.26
CA ALA A 190 -9.10 12.74 -1.88
C ALA A 190 -10.18 13.83 -1.79
N VAL A 191 -9.82 15.04 -1.34
CA VAL A 191 -10.75 16.17 -1.26
C VAL A 191 -11.01 16.78 -2.65
N SER A 192 -10.01 16.76 -3.53
CA SER A 192 -10.08 17.37 -4.86
C SER A 192 -10.81 16.52 -5.90
N SER A 193 -11.02 15.25 -5.59
CA SER A 193 -11.68 14.30 -6.53
C SER A 193 -13.18 14.06 -6.22
#